data_77ac31948e25e2c258bfd82f3f9384d4
#
_entry.id   77ac31948e25e2c258bfd82f3f9384d4
#
_cell.length_a   1.000
_cell.length_b   1.000
_cell.length_c   1.000
_cell.angle_alpha   90.00
_cell.angle_beta   90.00
_cell.angle_gamma   90.00
#
_symmetry.space_group_name_H-M   'P 1'
#
loop_
_entity.id
_entity.type
_entity.pdbx_description
1 polymer ?
#
loop_
_entity_poly.entity_id
_entity_poly.type
_entity_poly.pdbx_seq_one_letter_code
_entity_poly.pdbx_strand_id
1 'polypeptide(L)'
;LGYLFQPLAWSMGIPWEDSGAIGSLLGKKIVFTELIAFGDLKEMIDSNVISNRSAIIASYALCGFANFGSIGIQMGGIGGIAPERKKDISELVLKAMIGGALASFITASIAGILI
;
A
#
# COMPACT_ATOMS: atom_id res chain seq x y z
N LEU A 1 -1.95 13.79 0.77
CA LEU A 1 -1.71 12.45 0.15
C LEU A 1 -3.00 11.79 -0.31
N GLY A 2 -4.11 11.98 0.42
CA GLY A 2 -5.40 11.41 0.02
C GLY A 2 -5.84 11.85 -1.37
N TYR A 3 -5.67 13.11 -1.68
CA TYR A 3 -6.02 13.63 -3.01
C TYR A 3 -5.12 13.10 -4.11
N LEU A 4 -3.84 12.88 -3.81
CA LEU A 4 -2.89 12.35 -4.78
C LEU A 4 -3.22 10.89 -5.15
N PHE A 5 -3.61 10.09 -4.17
CA PHE A 5 -3.92 8.69 -4.36
C PHE A 5 -5.40 8.41 -4.66
N GLN A 6 -6.25 9.43 -4.62
CA GLN A 6 -7.67 9.27 -4.89
C GLN A 6 -7.96 8.70 -6.29
N PRO A 7 -7.36 9.21 -7.38
CA PRO A 7 -7.58 8.62 -8.70
C PRO A 7 -7.10 7.16 -8.79
N LEU A 8 -6.01 6.84 -8.10
CA LEU A 8 -5.49 5.48 -8.06
C LEU A 8 -6.48 4.53 -7.37
N ALA A 9 -7.02 4.94 -6.22
CA ALA A 9 -8.04 4.17 -5.52
C ALA A 9 -9.28 3.96 -6.39
N TRP A 10 -9.72 5.00 -7.06
CA TRP A 10 -10.86 4.91 -7.97
C TRP A 10 -10.59 3.93 -9.12
N SER A 11 -9.39 3.93 -9.68
CA SER A 11 -9.02 3.02 -10.77
C SER A 11 -9.00 1.56 -10.35
N MET A 12 -8.83 1.28 -9.06
CA MET A 12 -8.88 -0.09 -8.53
C MET A 12 -10.32 -0.62 -8.37
N GLY A 13 -11.32 0.20 -8.67
CA GLY A 13 -12.72 -0.20 -8.56
C GLY A 13 -13.42 0.29 -7.29
N ILE A 14 -12.77 1.15 -6.51
CA ILE A 14 -13.38 1.76 -5.32
C ILE A 14 -14.31 2.88 -5.77
N PRO A 15 -15.57 2.96 -5.26
CA PRO A 15 -16.46 4.06 -5.56
C PRO A 15 -15.81 5.41 -5.26
N TRP A 16 -16.05 6.41 -6.10
CA TRP A 16 -15.43 7.73 -5.93
C TRP A 16 -15.69 8.33 -4.55
N GLU A 17 -16.84 8.04 -3.97
CA GLU A 17 -17.21 8.52 -2.63
C GLU A 17 -16.24 8.02 -1.54
N ASP A 18 -15.73 6.79 -1.68
CA ASP A 18 -14.81 6.18 -0.74
C ASP A 18 -13.34 6.38 -1.14
N SER A 19 -13.08 6.82 -2.37
CA SER A 19 -11.71 6.87 -2.92
C SER A 19 -10.81 7.85 -2.17
N GLY A 20 -11.36 8.93 -1.65
CA GLY A 20 -10.59 9.88 -0.84
C GLY A 20 -10.09 9.27 0.45
N ALA A 21 -10.95 8.55 1.16
CA ALA A 21 -10.57 7.86 2.40
C ALA A 21 -9.55 6.76 2.14
N ILE A 22 -9.76 5.94 1.12
CA ILE A 22 -8.85 4.86 0.76
C ILE A 22 -7.52 5.42 0.23
N GLY A 23 -7.57 6.51 -0.55
CA GLY A 23 -6.36 7.19 -1.00
C GLY A 23 -5.49 7.67 0.17
N SER A 24 -6.12 8.17 1.22
CA SER A 24 -5.42 8.54 2.46
C SER A 24 -4.73 7.33 3.10
N LEU A 25 -5.38 6.16 3.12
CA LEU A 25 -4.80 4.92 3.63
C LEU A 25 -3.60 4.48 2.80
N LEU A 26 -3.68 4.59 1.47
CA LEU A 26 -2.57 4.25 0.58
C LEU A 26 -1.36 5.14 0.85
N GLY A 27 -1.60 6.42 1.07
CA GLY A 27 -0.54 7.36 1.46
C GLY A 27 0.11 6.97 2.78
N LYS A 28 -0.68 6.61 3.79
CA LYS A 28 -0.17 6.17 5.09
C LYS A 28 0.63 4.87 4.98
N LYS A 29 0.17 3.94 4.16
CA LYS A 29 0.91 2.69 3.90
C LYS A 29 2.30 2.98 3.35
N ILE A 30 2.41 3.85 2.37
CA ILE A 30 3.68 4.14 1.70
C ILE A 30 4.63 4.91 2.61
N VAL A 31 4.12 5.93 3.31
CA VAL A 31 4.95 6.81 4.14
C VAL A 31 5.29 6.18 5.49
N PHE A 32 4.32 5.56 6.13
CA PHE A 32 4.52 4.94 7.45
C PHE A 32 4.66 3.42 7.33
N THR A 33 3.62 2.69 7.66
CA THR A 33 3.57 1.24 7.53
C THR A 33 2.15 0.80 7.21
N GLU A 34 2.01 -0.41 6.68
CA GLU A 34 0.69 -1.00 6.46
C GLU A 34 -0.04 -1.28 7.77
N LEU A 35 0.67 -1.46 8.87
CA LEU A 35 0.04 -1.69 10.17
C LEU A 35 -0.83 -0.50 10.59
N ILE A 36 -0.31 0.73 10.43
CA ILE A 36 -1.06 1.95 10.72
C ILE A 36 -2.26 2.07 9.79
N ALA A 37 -2.05 1.79 8.49
CA ALA A 37 -3.12 1.87 7.50
C ALA A 37 -4.23 0.85 7.79
N PHE A 38 -3.89 -0.38 8.18
CA PHE A 38 -4.89 -1.38 8.56
C PHE A 38 -5.66 -0.99 9.83
N GLY A 39 -4.99 -0.34 10.79
CA GLY A 39 -5.66 0.18 11.97
C GLY A 39 -6.71 1.21 11.62
N ASP A 40 -6.38 2.15 10.75
CA ASP A 40 -7.33 3.16 10.27
C ASP A 40 -8.45 2.53 9.44
N LEU A 41 -8.13 1.53 8.62
CA LEU A 41 -9.13 0.81 7.84
C LEU A 41 -10.15 0.13 8.76
N LYS A 42 -9.69 -0.49 9.84
CA LYS A 42 -10.58 -1.11 10.81
C LYS A 42 -11.56 -0.09 11.41
N GLU A 43 -11.06 1.08 11.78
CA GLU A 43 -11.91 2.15 12.31
C GLU A 43 -12.95 2.59 11.28
N MET A 44 -12.58 2.70 10.01
CA MET A 44 -13.49 3.07 8.94
C MET A 44 -14.59 2.01 8.75
N ILE A 45 -14.26 0.74 8.84
CA ILE A 45 -15.21 -0.36 8.73
C ILE A 45 -16.18 -0.33 9.92
N ASP A 46 -15.67 -0.19 11.13
CA ASP A 46 -16.48 -0.17 12.36
C ASP A 46 -17.42 1.04 12.38
N SER A 47 -17.01 2.16 11.81
CA SER A 47 -17.81 3.38 11.73
C SER A 47 -18.75 3.43 10.53
N ASN A 48 -18.73 2.42 9.66
CA ASN A 48 -19.52 2.37 8.42
C ASN A 48 -19.27 3.55 7.49
N VAL A 49 -18.05 4.09 7.49
CA VAL A 49 -17.65 5.22 6.63
C VAL A 49 -17.47 4.77 5.19
N ILE A 50 -17.06 3.51 4.98
CA ILE A 50 -16.81 2.95 3.65
C ILE A 50 -17.67 1.71 3.44
N SER A 51 -17.93 1.37 2.17
CA SER A 51 -18.70 0.19 1.81
C SER A 51 -17.88 -1.09 2.00
N ASN A 52 -18.57 -2.24 2.07
CA ASN A 52 -17.89 -3.54 2.15
C ASN A 52 -16.98 -3.78 0.94
N ARG A 53 -17.42 -3.36 -0.24
CA ARG A 53 -16.60 -3.48 -1.45
C ARG A 53 -15.28 -2.70 -1.31
N SER A 54 -15.37 -1.46 -0.85
CA SER A 54 -14.18 -0.63 -0.63
C SER A 54 -13.26 -1.24 0.43
N ALA A 55 -13.81 -1.81 1.49
CA ALA A 55 -13.04 -2.46 2.54
C ALA A 55 -12.26 -3.66 2.01
N ILE A 56 -12.88 -4.50 1.17
CA ILE A 56 -12.23 -5.67 0.59
C ILE A 56 -11.11 -5.25 -0.36
N ILE A 57 -11.38 -4.32 -1.26
CA ILE A 57 -10.37 -3.83 -2.21
C ILE A 57 -9.20 -3.19 -1.46
N ALA A 58 -9.48 -2.37 -0.45
CA ALA A 58 -8.47 -1.71 0.35
C ALA A 58 -7.58 -2.70 1.10
N SER A 59 -8.15 -3.79 1.63
CA SER A 59 -7.37 -4.79 2.34
C SER A 59 -6.33 -5.45 1.44
N TYR A 60 -6.66 -5.69 0.17
CA TYR A 60 -5.69 -6.20 -0.79
C TYR A 60 -4.65 -5.14 -1.18
N ALA A 61 -5.08 -3.90 -1.35
CA ALA A 61 -4.17 -2.81 -1.73
C ALA A 61 -3.17 -2.49 -0.62
N LEU A 62 -3.55 -2.63 0.64
CA LEU A 62 -2.69 -2.37 1.79
C LEU A 62 -1.76 -3.53 2.13
N CYS A 63 -1.99 -4.71 1.55
CA CYS A 63 -1.18 -5.88 1.80
C CYS A 63 0.23 -5.70 1.22
N GLY A 64 1.25 -6.06 2.00
CA GLY A 64 2.64 -6.00 1.55
C GLY A 64 3.45 -4.88 2.21
N PHE A 65 4.74 -5.07 2.26
CA PHE A 65 5.69 -4.18 2.93
C PHE A 65 6.29 -3.11 2.00
N ALA A 66 5.58 -2.72 0.96
CA ALA A 66 6.07 -1.72 0.01
C ALA A 66 5.88 -0.30 0.58
N ASN A 67 6.77 0.10 1.47
CA ASN A 67 6.77 1.42 2.11
C ASN A 67 8.22 1.89 2.37
N PHE A 68 8.38 3.13 2.81
CA PHE A 68 9.71 3.67 3.08
C PHE A 68 10.42 2.96 4.25
N GLY A 69 9.67 2.45 5.22
CA GLY A 69 10.23 1.66 6.31
C GLY A 69 10.88 0.37 5.82
N SER A 70 10.30 -0.28 4.81
CA SER A 70 10.84 -1.51 4.26
C SER A 70 12.18 -1.30 3.55
N ILE A 71 12.43 -0.11 3.03
CA ILE A 71 13.73 0.25 2.43
C ILE A 71 14.83 0.11 3.49
N GLY A 72 14.61 0.69 4.67
CA GLY A 72 15.57 0.58 5.76
C GLY A 72 15.77 -0.86 6.22
N ILE A 73 14.69 -1.62 6.34
CA ILE A 73 14.75 -3.04 6.74
C ILE A 73 15.56 -3.85 5.73
N GLN A 74 15.32 -3.67 4.43
CA GLN A 74 16.06 -4.39 3.40
C GLN A 74 17.52 -4.00 3.34
N MET A 75 17.83 -2.71 3.43
CA MET A 75 19.21 -2.24 3.44
C MET A 75 19.97 -2.75 4.66
N GLY A 76 19.36 -2.73 5.85
CA GLY A 76 19.98 -3.25 7.06
C GLY A 76 20.08 -4.76 7.08
N GLY A 77 18.99 -5.47 6.72
CA GLY A 77 18.93 -6.92 6.77
C GLY A 77 19.81 -7.58 5.70
N ILE A 78 19.55 -7.29 4.45
CA ILE A 78 20.27 -7.89 3.33
C ILE A 78 21.72 -7.36 3.28
N GLY A 79 21.90 -6.06 3.53
CA GLY A 79 23.23 -5.47 3.59
C GLY A 79 24.10 -6.03 4.71
N GLY A 80 23.49 -6.46 5.82
CA GLY A 80 24.20 -7.14 6.91
C GLY A 80 24.67 -8.54 6.55
N ILE A 81 23.90 -9.25 5.70
CA ILE A 81 24.23 -10.60 5.23
C ILE A 81 25.26 -10.54 4.10
N ALA A 82 25.12 -9.59 3.20
CA ALA A 82 25.99 -9.41 2.03
C ALA A 82 26.51 -7.98 1.95
N PRO A 83 27.46 -7.59 2.83
CA PRO A 83 27.95 -6.19 2.88
C PRO A 83 28.55 -5.68 1.57
N GLU A 84 29.15 -6.54 0.77
CA GLU A 84 29.73 -6.20 -0.53
C GLU A 84 28.68 -5.83 -1.58
N ARG A 85 27.40 -6.14 -1.33
CA ARG A 85 26.28 -5.87 -2.24
C ARG A 85 25.43 -4.68 -1.81
N LYS A 86 25.85 -3.92 -0.79
CA LYS A 86 25.07 -2.78 -0.29
C LYS A 86 24.78 -1.75 -1.37
N LYS A 87 25.73 -1.51 -2.28
CA LYS A 87 25.54 -0.57 -3.38
C LYS A 87 24.41 -1.04 -4.31
N ASP A 88 24.41 -2.32 -4.66
CA ASP A 88 23.35 -2.89 -5.51
C ASP A 88 21.98 -2.80 -4.84
N ILE A 89 21.93 -3.08 -3.54
CA ILE A 89 20.68 -2.99 -2.77
C ILE A 89 20.17 -1.55 -2.76
N SER A 90 21.02 -0.57 -2.50
CA SER A 90 20.62 0.83 -2.47
C SER A 90 20.12 1.33 -3.82
N GLU A 91 20.62 0.80 -4.93
CA GLU A 91 20.19 1.16 -6.28
C GLU A 91 18.83 0.53 -6.63
N LEU A 92 18.55 -0.66 -6.12
CA LEU A 92 17.37 -1.45 -6.50
C LEU A 92 16.20 -1.33 -5.53
N VAL A 93 16.45 -0.95 -4.27
CA VAL A 93 15.44 -1.01 -3.22
C VAL A 93 14.23 -0.12 -3.49
N LEU A 94 14.44 1.08 -4.02
CA LEU A 94 13.34 1.99 -4.34
C LEU A 94 12.49 1.44 -5.48
N LYS A 95 13.15 0.90 -6.51
CA LYS A 95 12.46 0.25 -7.63
C LYS A 95 11.66 -0.96 -7.16
N ALA A 96 12.23 -1.75 -6.24
CA ALA A 96 11.55 -2.89 -5.65
C ALA A 96 10.32 -2.46 -4.84
N MET A 97 10.41 -1.37 -4.10
CA MET A 97 9.29 -0.82 -3.36
C MET A 97 8.14 -0.41 -4.30
N ILE A 98 8.46 0.32 -5.36
CA ILE A 98 7.47 0.76 -6.35
C ILE A 98 6.83 -0.46 -7.02
N GLY A 99 7.64 -1.44 -7.45
CA GLY A 99 7.14 -2.67 -8.06
C GLY A 99 6.24 -3.46 -7.12
N GLY A 100 6.59 -3.56 -5.85
CA GLY A 100 5.78 -4.23 -4.83
C GLY A 100 4.45 -3.52 -4.59
N ALA A 101 4.46 -2.19 -4.54
CA ALA A 101 3.24 -1.39 -4.41
C ALA A 101 2.33 -1.60 -5.61
N LEU A 102 2.87 -1.58 -6.83
CA LEU A 102 2.10 -1.82 -8.04
C LEU A 102 1.50 -3.22 -8.06
N ALA A 103 2.24 -4.23 -7.60
CA ALA A 103 1.74 -5.59 -7.49
C ALA A 103 0.53 -5.68 -6.55
N SER A 104 0.58 -5.01 -5.40
CA SER A 104 -0.54 -4.95 -4.47
C SER A 104 -1.75 -4.26 -5.09
N PHE A 105 -1.54 -3.17 -5.82
CA PHE A 105 -2.61 -2.43 -6.48
C PHE A 105 -3.26 -3.24 -7.60
N ILE A 106 -2.47 -4.01 -8.37
CA ILE A 106 -2.99 -4.92 -9.39
C ILE A 106 -3.83 -6.01 -8.74
N THR A 107 -3.37 -6.58 -7.64
CA THR A 107 -4.13 -7.58 -6.88
C THR A 107 -5.46 -7.02 -6.39
N ALA A 108 -5.45 -5.79 -5.87
CA ALA A 108 -6.66 -5.11 -5.43
C ALA A 108 -7.63 -4.87 -6.59
N SER A 109 -7.11 -4.51 -7.75
CA SER A 109 -7.92 -4.30 -8.97
C SER A 109 -8.59 -5.59 -9.42
N ILE A 110 -7.87 -6.71 -9.38
CA ILE A 110 -8.41 -8.03 -9.70
C ILE A 110 -9.53 -8.40 -8.71
N ALA A 111 -9.31 -8.17 -7.42
CA ALA A 111 -10.34 -8.39 -6.41
C ALA A 111 -11.58 -7.54 -6.70
N GLY A 112 -11.39 -6.30 -7.13
CA GLY A 112 -12.47 -5.39 -7.50
C GLY A 112 -13.30 -5.89 -8.69
N ILE A 113 -12.67 -6.60 -9.63
CA ILE A 113 -13.37 -7.21 -10.76
C ILE A 113 -14.23 -8.40 -10.29
N LEU A 114 -13.72 -9.19 -9.35
CA LEU A 114 -14.38 -10.40 -8.88
C LEU A 114 -15.57 -10.14 -7.96
N ILE A 115 -15.62 -8.98 -7.35
CA ILE A 115 -16.70 -8.60 -6.45
C ILE A 115 -17.55 -7.47 -7.05
#